data_e963ace0a21bae0b59e5665cb05b8d51
#
_entry.id   e963ace0a21bae0b59e5665cb05b8d51
#
_cell.length_a   1.000
_cell.length_b   1.000
_cell.length_c   1.000
_cell.angle_alpha   90.00
_cell.angle_beta   90.00
_cell.angle_gamma   90.00
#
_symmetry.space_group_name_H-M   'P 1'
#
loop_
_entity.id
_entity.type
_entity.pdbx_description
1 polymer ?
#
loop_
_entity_poly.entity_id
_entity_poly.type
_entity_poly.pdbx_seq_one_letter_code
_entity_poly.pdbx_strand_id
1 'polypeptide(L)'
;VSPLSWDELRSFKDKNAPVAPLLAEYLESGGFPEVVLSGRKQELLLAYFEDILTKDLIRRFRVRKAEQMKSLAKYYFSNISSLSTFNSLEKSLGINAATIEKFSGYFEDAYLLSFVKRFSWKVREQEKSPRKVYSVDTGLANAVGFRFSQNSGALAENLVFSQLRRRQAADPSLEIYYWKDAQHRETDFVVKQGKSAIAAIQVCWDIRDERVRQRELKSLRLAMDDLGLKEGLVITDDQEEKPANEGKTIRFISLMSFLSGSLQ
;
A
#
# COMPACT_ATOMS: atom_id res chain seq x y z
N VAL A 1 10.54 -8.95 -13.06
CA VAL A 1 11.47 -8.07 -12.33
C VAL A 1 10.68 -7.37 -11.24
N SER A 2 11.17 -7.40 -10.00
CA SER A 2 10.55 -6.68 -8.88
C SER A 2 11.15 -5.27 -8.78
N PRO A 3 10.36 -4.27 -8.32
CA PRO A 3 10.91 -2.97 -7.99
C PRO A 3 11.99 -3.08 -6.90
N LEU A 4 13.00 -2.24 -6.93
CA LEU A 4 14.03 -2.15 -5.89
C LEU A 4 13.40 -1.74 -4.55
N SER A 5 13.90 -2.29 -3.45
CA SER A 5 13.66 -1.76 -2.12
C SER A 5 14.37 -0.42 -1.93
N TRP A 6 14.07 0.29 -0.84
CA TRP A 6 14.76 1.55 -0.53
C TRP A 6 16.29 1.39 -0.42
N ASP A 7 16.75 0.35 0.28
CA ASP A 7 18.18 0.10 0.47
C ASP A 7 18.87 -0.33 -0.84
N GLU A 8 18.18 -1.14 -1.66
CA GLU A 8 18.65 -1.50 -2.99
C GLU A 8 18.72 -0.27 -3.90
N LEU A 9 17.71 0.61 -3.88
CA LEU A 9 17.69 1.84 -4.65
C LEU A 9 18.84 2.76 -4.29
N ARG A 10 19.08 2.97 -2.98
CA ARG A 10 20.20 3.76 -2.48
C ARG A 10 21.55 3.20 -2.93
N SER A 11 21.67 1.86 -2.89
CA SER A 11 22.90 1.19 -3.33
C SER A 11 23.08 1.22 -4.85
N PHE A 12 21.98 1.26 -5.59
CA PHE A 12 21.96 1.24 -7.04
C PHE A 12 22.26 2.61 -7.66
N LYS A 13 21.82 3.69 -7.01
CA LYS A 13 22.11 5.07 -7.46
C LYS A 13 23.47 5.55 -6.97
N ASP A 14 23.51 6.14 -5.82
CA ASP A 14 24.71 6.60 -5.10
C ASP A 14 24.37 6.66 -3.62
N LYS A 15 25.15 5.96 -2.81
CA LYS A 15 24.96 5.93 -1.35
C LYS A 15 25.06 7.31 -0.70
N ASN A 16 25.75 8.26 -1.35
CA ASN A 16 25.93 9.62 -0.88
C ASN A 16 24.88 10.59 -1.43
N ALA A 17 23.94 10.12 -2.29
CA ALA A 17 22.88 10.98 -2.80
C ALA A 17 22.05 11.58 -1.65
N PRO A 18 21.61 12.85 -1.76
CA PRO A 18 20.72 13.46 -0.78
C PRO A 18 19.44 12.63 -0.62
N VAL A 19 19.13 12.27 0.62
CA VAL A 19 18.07 11.29 0.93
C VAL A 19 16.69 11.81 0.58
N ALA A 20 16.35 13.06 0.92
CA ALA A 20 15.02 13.62 0.71
C ALA A 20 14.64 13.71 -0.78
N PRO A 21 15.49 14.22 -1.70
CA PRO A 21 15.22 14.18 -3.13
C PRO A 21 15.08 12.75 -3.67
N LEU A 22 15.88 11.82 -3.19
CA LEU A 22 15.82 10.42 -3.62
C LEU A 22 14.51 9.75 -3.16
N LEU A 23 14.04 10.04 -1.94
CA LEU A 23 12.75 9.55 -1.46
C LEU A 23 11.59 10.14 -2.25
N ALA A 24 11.64 11.44 -2.58
CA ALA A 24 10.64 12.07 -3.45
C ALA A 24 10.61 11.42 -4.85
N GLU A 25 11.77 11.16 -5.44
CA GLU A 25 11.89 10.45 -6.71
C GLU A 25 11.33 9.02 -6.62
N TYR A 26 11.58 8.31 -5.51
CA TYR A 26 11.08 6.96 -5.28
C TYR A 26 9.54 6.93 -5.12
N LEU A 27 8.96 7.90 -4.41
CA LEU A 27 7.52 8.09 -4.34
C LEU A 27 6.90 8.36 -5.71
N GLU A 28 7.54 9.20 -6.52
CA GLU A 28 7.02 9.63 -7.81
C GLU A 28 7.20 8.57 -8.91
N SER A 29 8.39 8.00 -9.03
CA SER A 29 8.80 7.18 -10.18
C SER A 29 8.95 5.70 -9.86
N GLY A 30 8.83 5.31 -8.58
CA GLY A 30 8.98 3.92 -8.15
C GLY A 30 10.40 3.39 -8.18
N GLY A 31 10.51 2.07 -8.12
CA GLY A 31 11.79 1.37 -7.97
C GLY A 31 12.12 0.39 -9.08
N PHE A 32 11.46 0.39 -10.24
CA PHE A 32 11.88 -0.46 -11.34
C PHE A 32 13.28 -0.08 -11.84
N PRO A 33 14.26 -1.02 -11.88
CA PRO A 33 15.67 -0.69 -12.13
C PRO A 33 15.90 0.12 -13.40
N GLU A 34 15.27 -0.25 -14.51
CA GLU A 34 15.40 0.44 -15.79
C GLU A 34 14.77 1.84 -15.74
N VAL A 35 13.64 1.99 -15.05
CA VAL A 35 12.97 3.29 -14.85
C VAL A 35 13.85 4.23 -14.02
N VAL A 36 14.48 3.71 -12.97
CA VAL A 36 15.37 4.46 -12.08
C VAL A 36 16.55 5.08 -12.85
N LEU A 37 17.05 4.39 -13.88
CA LEU A 37 18.17 4.87 -14.72
C LEU A 37 17.73 5.72 -15.92
N SER A 38 16.44 5.71 -16.24
CA SER A 38 15.95 6.34 -17.48
C SER A 38 15.59 7.82 -17.29
N GLY A 39 15.83 8.62 -18.33
CA GLY A 39 15.24 9.94 -18.48
C GLY A 39 13.77 9.92 -18.96
N ARG A 40 13.26 8.77 -19.44
CA ARG A 40 11.89 8.59 -19.97
C ARG A 40 11.05 7.71 -19.07
N LYS A 41 11.02 8.02 -17.78
CA LYS A 41 10.42 7.19 -16.73
C LYS A 41 8.96 6.87 -16.97
N GLN A 42 8.15 7.88 -17.27
CA GLN A 42 6.71 7.72 -17.51
C GLN A 42 6.42 6.82 -18.72
N GLU A 43 7.15 6.99 -19.82
CA GLU A 43 6.98 6.16 -21.01
C GLU A 43 7.27 4.68 -20.73
N LEU A 44 8.35 4.39 -19.98
CA LEU A 44 8.70 3.03 -19.58
C LEU A 44 7.67 2.41 -18.65
N LEU A 45 7.18 3.14 -17.67
CA LEU A 45 6.13 2.66 -16.76
C LEU A 45 4.84 2.33 -17.51
N LEU A 46 4.43 3.16 -18.46
CA LEU A 46 3.26 2.88 -19.30
C LEU A 46 3.50 1.67 -20.20
N ALA A 47 4.70 1.52 -20.77
CA ALA A 47 5.07 0.36 -21.56
C ALA A 47 5.04 -0.93 -20.73
N TYR A 48 5.56 -0.91 -19.49
CA TYR A 48 5.49 -2.04 -18.57
C TYR A 48 4.04 -2.41 -18.24
N PHE A 49 3.21 -1.41 -17.96
CA PHE A 49 1.79 -1.66 -17.69
C PHE A 49 1.08 -2.33 -18.87
N GLU A 50 1.25 -1.80 -20.10
CA GLU A 50 0.62 -2.36 -21.30
C GLU A 50 1.17 -3.78 -21.60
N ASP A 51 2.45 -4.03 -21.38
CA ASP A 51 3.06 -5.34 -21.56
C ASP A 51 2.52 -6.38 -20.56
N ILE A 52 2.46 -6.04 -19.27
CA ILE A 52 1.88 -6.91 -18.23
C ILE A 52 0.39 -7.18 -18.55
N LEU A 53 -0.35 -6.12 -18.86
CA LEU A 53 -1.78 -6.23 -19.16
C LEU A 53 -2.02 -7.15 -20.38
N THR A 54 -1.25 -6.96 -21.45
CA THR A 54 -1.46 -7.69 -22.71
C THR A 54 -0.91 -9.10 -22.65
N LYS A 55 0.36 -9.27 -22.22
CA LYS A 55 1.08 -10.54 -22.29
C LYS A 55 0.74 -11.44 -21.10
N ASP A 56 0.82 -10.90 -19.90
CA ASP A 56 0.69 -11.71 -18.67
C ASP A 56 -0.76 -11.88 -18.21
N LEU A 57 -1.66 -10.96 -18.59
CA LEU A 57 -3.06 -11.03 -18.18
C LEU A 57 -3.98 -11.43 -19.34
N ILE A 58 -4.12 -10.60 -20.36
CA ILE A 58 -5.11 -10.83 -21.43
C ILE A 58 -4.82 -12.13 -22.18
N ARG A 59 -3.58 -12.36 -22.62
CA ARG A 59 -3.20 -13.57 -23.34
C ARG A 59 -3.20 -14.81 -22.46
N ARG A 60 -2.55 -14.74 -21.30
CA ARG A 60 -2.41 -15.88 -20.36
C ARG A 60 -3.77 -16.39 -19.90
N PHE A 61 -4.67 -15.51 -19.50
CA PHE A 61 -6.00 -15.87 -18.98
C PHE A 61 -7.10 -15.86 -20.06
N ARG A 62 -6.74 -15.64 -21.34
CA ARG A 62 -7.67 -15.59 -22.48
C ARG A 62 -8.86 -14.66 -22.23
N VAL A 63 -8.57 -13.45 -21.76
CA VAL A 63 -9.59 -12.47 -21.40
C VAL A 63 -10.29 -11.95 -22.64
N ARG A 64 -11.62 -12.18 -22.73
CA ARG A 64 -12.42 -11.70 -23.87
C ARG A 64 -12.81 -10.22 -23.77
N LYS A 65 -12.86 -9.67 -22.55
CA LYS A 65 -13.29 -8.29 -22.26
C LYS A 65 -12.08 -7.44 -21.82
N ALA A 66 -11.11 -7.28 -22.73
CA ALA A 66 -9.85 -6.59 -22.47
C ALA A 66 -10.05 -5.14 -21.99
N GLU A 67 -11.00 -4.39 -22.58
CA GLU A 67 -11.29 -3.00 -22.22
C GLU A 67 -11.85 -2.88 -20.78
N GLN A 68 -12.69 -3.83 -20.37
CA GLN A 68 -13.18 -3.86 -18.99
C GLN A 68 -12.05 -4.11 -18.00
N MET A 69 -11.12 -5.01 -18.32
CA MET A 69 -9.95 -5.26 -17.48
C MET A 69 -9.05 -4.02 -17.40
N LYS A 70 -8.80 -3.34 -18.53
CA LYS A 70 -8.01 -2.11 -18.58
C LYS A 70 -8.66 -0.97 -17.76
N SER A 71 -9.98 -0.80 -17.88
CA SER A 71 -10.72 0.19 -17.10
C SER A 71 -10.67 -0.09 -15.60
N LEU A 72 -10.81 -1.35 -15.21
CA LEU A 72 -10.71 -1.78 -13.81
C LEU A 72 -9.30 -1.55 -13.24
N ALA A 73 -8.25 -1.88 -14.02
CA ALA A 73 -6.87 -1.62 -13.62
C ALA A 73 -6.63 -0.12 -13.40
N LYS A 74 -7.03 0.74 -14.35
CA LYS A 74 -6.93 2.20 -14.21
C LYS A 74 -7.66 2.72 -12.98
N TYR A 75 -8.85 2.18 -12.69
CA TYR A 75 -9.58 2.54 -11.47
C TYR A 75 -8.76 2.22 -10.22
N TYR A 76 -8.21 1.01 -10.12
CA TYR A 76 -7.42 0.62 -8.96
C TYR A 76 -6.15 1.45 -8.79
N PHE A 77 -5.41 1.73 -9.87
CA PHE A 77 -4.23 2.58 -9.82
C PHE A 77 -4.56 4.04 -9.44
N SER A 78 -5.73 4.52 -9.83
CA SER A 78 -6.21 5.86 -9.43
C SER A 78 -6.61 5.93 -7.95
N ASN A 79 -6.95 4.79 -7.34
CA ASN A 79 -7.49 4.69 -5.99
C ASN A 79 -6.66 3.75 -5.09
N ILE A 80 -5.33 3.76 -5.24
CA ILE A 80 -4.46 3.01 -4.32
C ILE A 80 -4.64 3.49 -2.89
N SER A 81 -4.35 2.61 -1.93
CA SER A 81 -4.54 2.85 -0.48
C SER A 81 -5.99 3.16 -0.08
N SER A 82 -6.95 2.89 -0.96
CA SER A 82 -8.36 3.15 -0.70
C SER A 82 -9.16 1.85 -0.59
N LEU A 83 -10.23 1.91 0.17
CA LEU A 83 -11.17 0.79 0.33
C LEU A 83 -12.10 0.68 -0.88
N SER A 84 -12.26 -0.53 -1.38
CA SER A 84 -13.23 -0.84 -2.42
C SER A 84 -13.94 -2.18 -2.18
N THR A 85 -15.17 -2.29 -2.68
CA THR A 85 -15.90 -3.55 -2.75
C THR A 85 -16.24 -3.87 -4.20
N PHE A 86 -16.31 -5.14 -4.56
CA PHE A 86 -16.68 -5.52 -5.92
C PHE A 86 -18.06 -5.00 -6.31
N ASN A 87 -19.01 -4.94 -5.37
CA ASN A 87 -20.34 -4.40 -5.59
C ASN A 87 -20.34 -2.88 -5.83
N SER A 88 -19.48 -2.12 -5.14
CA SER A 88 -19.36 -0.68 -5.40
C SER A 88 -18.75 -0.41 -6.77
N LEU A 89 -17.77 -1.23 -7.16
CA LEU A 89 -17.14 -1.15 -8.48
C LEU A 89 -18.07 -1.55 -9.61
N GLU A 90 -18.94 -2.55 -9.41
CA GLU A 90 -19.99 -2.91 -10.36
C GLU A 90 -20.88 -1.71 -10.69
N LYS A 91 -21.33 -0.99 -9.64
CA LYS A 91 -22.16 0.22 -9.82
C LYS A 91 -21.42 1.35 -10.56
N SER A 92 -20.13 1.50 -10.28
CA SER A 92 -19.34 2.59 -10.85
C SER A 92 -18.84 2.34 -12.27
N LEU A 93 -18.50 1.08 -12.59
CA LEU A 93 -17.84 0.71 -13.86
C LEU A 93 -18.77 -0.05 -14.82
N GLY A 94 -19.95 -0.49 -14.36
CA GLY A 94 -20.83 -1.32 -15.17
C GLY A 94 -20.28 -2.72 -15.47
N ILE A 95 -19.30 -3.18 -14.68
CA ILE A 95 -18.68 -4.50 -14.80
C ILE A 95 -19.25 -5.38 -13.71
N ASN A 96 -19.78 -6.56 -14.05
CA ASN A 96 -20.35 -7.48 -13.08
C ASN A 96 -19.36 -7.83 -11.94
N ALA A 97 -19.82 -7.85 -10.69
CA ALA A 97 -18.99 -8.05 -9.49
C ALA A 97 -18.14 -9.35 -9.55
N ALA A 98 -18.70 -10.44 -10.07
CA ALA A 98 -17.94 -11.69 -10.24
C ALA A 98 -16.81 -11.57 -11.28
N THR A 99 -17.00 -10.73 -12.31
CA THR A 99 -15.94 -10.41 -13.28
C THR A 99 -14.85 -9.54 -12.65
N ILE A 100 -15.24 -8.57 -11.82
CA ILE A 100 -14.31 -7.72 -11.07
C ILE A 100 -13.47 -8.56 -10.12
N GLU A 101 -14.09 -9.45 -9.35
CA GLU A 101 -13.40 -10.38 -8.46
C GLU A 101 -12.39 -11.25 -9.21
N LYS A 102 -12.81 -11.82 -10.32
CA LYS A 102 -11.94 -12.64 -11.18
C LYS A 102 -10.76 -11.85 -11.72
N PHE A 103 -10.98 -10.63 -12.23
CA PHE A 103 -9.90 -9.79 -12.76
C PHE A 103 -8.97 -9.31 -11.64
N SER A 104 -9.51 -9.02 -10.45
CA SER A 104 -8.70 -8.68 -9.28
C SER A 104 -7.75 -9.82 -8.90
N GLY A 105 -8.21 -11.07 -8.93
CA GLY A 105 -7.33 -12.24 -8.75
C GLY A 105 -6.23 -12.33 -9.80
N TYR A 106 -6.54 -12.01 -11.06
CA TYR A 106 -5.52 -11.99 -12.11
C TYR A 106 -4.47 -10.90 -11.91
N PHE A 107 -4.86 -9.72 -11.41
CA PHE A 107 -3.91 -8.67 -11.06
C PHE A 107 -3.00 -9.09 -9.89
N GLU A 108 -3.50 -9.85 -8.92
CA GLU A 108 -2.68 -10.43 -7.84
C GLU A 108 -1.71 -11.50 -8.38
N ASP A 109 -2.19 -12.41 -9.24
CA ASP A 109 -1.37 -13.46 -9.87
C ASP A 109 -0.23 -12.91 -10.72
N ALA A 110 -0.43 -11.73 -11.32
CA ALA A 110 0.60 -11.01 -12.08
C ALA A 110 1.47 -10.09 -11.21
N TYR A 111 1.28 -10.07 -9.90
CA TYR A 111 1.96 -9.18 -8.95
C TYR A 111 1.82 -7.69 -9.31
N LEU A 112 0.75 -7.31 -9.99
CA LEU A 112 0.50 -5.93 -10.42
C LEU A 112 -0.16 -5.11 -9.31
N LEU A 113 -1.12 -5.72 -8.63
CA LEU A 113 -1.88 -5.16 -7.51
C LEU A 113 -1.94 -6.18 -6.36
N SER A 114 -2.20 -5.68 -5.17
CA SER A 114 -2.48 -6.48 -3.97
C SER A 114 -3.74 -5.97 -3.28
N PHE A 115 -4.53 -6.87 -2.70
CA PHE A 115 -5.80 -6.57 -2.05
C PHE A 115 -5.74 -6.99 -0.58
N VAL A 116 -5.53 -6.03 0.30
CA VAL A 116 -5.44 -6.26 1.75
C VAL A 116 -6.82 -6.36 2.36
N LYS A 117 -7.07 -7.42 3.11
CA LYS A 117 -8.34 -7.70 3.79
C LYS A 117 -8.43 -6.97 5.13
N ARG A 118 -9.65 -6.75 5.61
CA ARG A 118 -9.89 -6.27 6.97
C ARG A 118 -9.47 -7.34 7.97
N PHE A 119 -8.81 -6.92 9.04
CA PHE A 119 -8.56 -7.79 10.18
C PHE A 119 -9.89 -8.17 10.87
N SER A 120 -10.10 -9.44 11.06
CA SER A 120 -11.13 -10.02 11.91
C SER A 120 -10.72 -11.44 12.29
N TRP A 121 -11.08 -11.88 13.48
CA TRP A 121 -10.92 -13.27 13.89
C TRP A 121 -11.93 -14.20 13.19
N LYS A 122 -12.95 -13.64 12.52
CA LYS A 122 -13.97 -14.39 11.76
C LYS A 122 -13.70 -14.27 10.27
N VAL A 123 -13.30 -15.37 9.63
CA VAL A 123 -13.00 -15.44 8.18
C VAL A 123 -14.14 -14.86 7.34
N ARG A 124 -15.40 -15.13 7.69
CA ARG A 124 -16.57 -14.60 6.96
C ARG A 124 -16.60 -13.06 6.95
N GLU A 125 -16.18 -12.41 8.01
CA GLU A 125 -16.10 -10.94 8.07
C GLU A 125 -14.96 -10.41 7.23
N GLN A 126 -13.80 -11.08 7.23
CA GLN A 126 -12.67 -10.74 6.36
C GLN A 126 -13.10 -10.74 4.88
N GLU A 127 -13.79 -11.81 4.44
CA GLU A 127 -14.18 -11.99 3.03
C GLU A 127 -15.26 -10.99 2.57
N LYS A 128 -16.18 -10.60 3.46
CA LYS A 128 -17.26 -9.65 3.16
C LYS A 128 -16.86 -8.19 3.26
N SER A 129 -15.75 -7.89 3.91
CA SER A 129 -15.29 -6.53 4.12
C SER A 129 -14.67 -5.94 2.84
N PRO A 130 -14.72 -4.61 2.66
CA PRO A 130 -13.96 -3.94 1.63
C PRO A 130 -12.48 -4.35 1.68
N ARG A 131 -11.79 -4.26 0.55
CA ARG A 131 -10.35 -4.51 0.45
C ARG A 131 -9.62 -3.21 0.18
N LYS A 132 -8.46 -3.00 0.81
CA LYS A 132 -7.53 -1.93 0.44
C LYS A 132 -6.67 -2.38 -0.74
N VAL A 133 -6.47 -1.51 -1.70
CA VAL A 133 -5.75 -1.83 -2.93
C VAL A 133 -4.38 -1.16 -2.91
N TYR A 134 -3.34 -1.92 -3.21
CA TYR A 134 -1.97 -1.43 -3.30
C TYR A 134 -1.33 -1.82 -4.62
N SER A 135 -0.55 -0.91 -5.18
CA SER A 135 0.27 -1.16 -6.36
C SER A 135 1.58 -1.84 -5.99
N VAL A 136 2.10 -2.68 -6.87
CA VAL A 136 3.46 -3.22 -6.75
C VAL A 136 4.53 -2.12 -6.72
N ASP A 137 4.24 -1.00 -7.36
CA ASP A 137 5.17 0.11 -7.53
C ASP A 137 4.44 1.45 -7.55
N THR A 138 4.97 2.46 -6.85
CA THR A 138 4.38 3.81 -6.79
C THR A 138 4.47 4.55 -8.12
N GLY A 139 5.52 4.31 -8.90
CA GLY A 139 5.67 4.87 -10.25
C GLY A 139 4.58 4.37 -11.19
N LEU A 140 4.25 3.07 -11.16
CA LEU A 140 3.11 2.54 -11.91
C LEU A 140 1.79 3.19 -11.47
N ALA A 141 1.60 3.38 -10.17
CA ALA A 141 0.41 4.05 -9.66
C ALA A 141 0.28 5.48 -10.17
N ASN A 142 1.39 6.20 -10.28
CA ASN A 142 1.42 7.56 -10.83
C ASN A 142 1.25 7.61 -12.36
N ALA A 143 1.89 6.69 -13.08
CA ALA A 143 1.86 6.67 -14.54
C ALA A 143 0.51 6.23 -15.10
N VAL A 144 -0.15 5.24 -14.48
CA VAL A 144 -1.40 4.62 -14.96
C VAL A 144 -2.64 5.26 -14.35
N GLY A 145 -2.55 5.65 -13.07
CA GLY A 145 -3.66 6.23 -12.32
C GLY A 145 -3.95 7.67 -12.76
N PHE A 146 -5.23 8.02 -12.77
CA PHE A 146 -5.65 9.40 -12.99
C PHE A 146 -5.74 10.13 -11.65
N ARG A 147 -4.92 11.18 -11.46
CA ARG A 147 -4.84 11.94 -10.21
C ARG A 147 -4.89 13.44 -10.48
N PHE A 148 -5.67 14.15 -9.69
CA PHE A 148 -5.78 15.61 -9.75
C PHE A 148 -4.72 16.33 -8.88
N SER A 149 -4.08 15.61 -7.93
CA SER A 149 -3.08 16.17 -7.02
C SER A 149 -2.06 15.13 -6.63
N GLN A 150 -0.89 15.56 -6.17
CA GLN A 150 0.07 14.68 -5.52
C GLN A 150 -0.54 14.15 -4.22
N ASN A 151 -0.94 12.87 -4.23
CA ASN A 151 -1.43 12.19 -3.03
C ASN A 151 -0.26 11.48 -2.33
N SER A 152 0.63 12.28 -1.76
CA SER A 152 1.85 11.79 -1.09
C SER A 152 1.52 10.79 0.04
N GLY A 153 0.41 11.00 0.76
CA GLY A 153 -0.04 10.09 1.80
C GLY A 153 -0.34 8.69 1.27
N ALA A 154 -1.12 8.57 0.19
CA ALA A 154 -1.43 7.26 -0.41
C ALA A 154 -0.19 6.58 -1.02
N LEU A 155 0.76 7.36 -1.58
CA LEU A 155 2.02 6.82 -2.07
C LEU A 155 2.92 6.34 -0.94
N ALA A 156 3.01 7.11 0.16
CA ALA A 156 3.76 6.72 1.35
C ALA A 156 3.18 5.43 1.96
N GLU A 157 1.86 5.35 2.09
CA GLU A 157 1.17 4.14 2.56
C GLU A 157 1.44 2.94 1.63
N ASN A 158 1.46 3.16 0.31
CA ASN A 158 1.82 2.12 -0.65
C ASN A 158 3.28 1.65 -0.50
N LEU A 159 4.23 2.54 -0.20
CA LEU A 159 5.63 2.15 0.09
C LEU A 159 5.73 1.37 1.39
N VAL A 160 4.99 1.77 2.43
CA VAL A 160 4.92 1.01 3.69
C VAL A 160 4.39 -0.39 3.42
N PHE A 161 3.31 -0.52 2.64
CA PHE A 161 2.80 -1.82 2.22
C PHE A 161 3.85 -2.64 1.47
N SER A 162 4.55 -2.04 0.51
CA SER A 162 5.61 -2.72 -0.25
C SER A 162 6.71 -3.26 0.66
N GLN A 163 7.11 -2.50 1.67
CA GLN A 163 8.09 -2.95 2.67
C GLN A 163 7.55 -4.09 3.56
N LEU A 164 6.29 -4.01 3.98
CA LEU A 164 5.64 -5.09 4.74
C LEU A 164 5.55 -6.38 3.91
N ARG A 165 5.24 -6.28 2.61
CA ARG A 165 5.22 -7.42 1.68
C ARG A 165 6.60 -8.07 1.52
N ARG A 166 7.67 -7.28 1.50
CA ARG A 166 9.06 -7.81 1.48
C ARG A 166 9.36 -8.59 2.76
N ARG A 167 8.95 -8.07 3.92
CA ARG A 167 9.09 -8.78 5.20
C ARG A 167 8.28 -10.07 5.21
N GLN A 168 7.06 -10.05 4.69
CA GLN A 168 6.23 -11.24 4.55
C GLN A 168 6.86 -12.28 3.60
N ALA A 169 7.52 -11.83 2.53
CA ALA A 169 8.25 -12.75 1.64
C ALA A 169 9.46 -13.41 2.32
N ALA A 170 10.12 -12.71 3.25
CA ALA A 170 11.20 -13.25 4.07
C ALA A 170 10.70 -14.13 5.22
N ASP A 171 9.54 -13.80 5.78
CA ASP A 171 8.86 -14.59 6.82
C ASP A 171 7.38 -14.85 6.44
N PRO A 172 7.07 -15.98 5.81
CA PRO A 172 5.71 -16.33 5.38
C PRO A 172 4.70 -16.50 6.52
N SER A 173 5.14 -16.53 7.79
CA SER A 173 4.23 -16.55 8.94
C SER A 173 3.54 -15.22 9.22
N LEU A 174 4.03 -14.13 8.60
CA LEU A 174 3.44 -12.81 8.68
C LEU A 174 2.24 -12.68 7.76
N GLU A 175 1.17 -12.11 8.28
CA GLU A 175 -0.06 -11.79 7.53
C GLU A 175 -0.35 -10.30 7.69
N ILE A 176 -0.72 -9.64 6.60
CA ILE A 176 -0.95 -8.18 6.56
C ILE A 176 -2.44 -7.93 6.35
N TYR A 177 -3.02 -7.10 7.22
CA TYR A 177 -4.41 -6.67 7.21
C TYR A 177 -4.50 -5.16 7.42
N TYR A 178 -5.68 -4.56 7.22
CA TYR A 178 -6.05 -3.27 7.79
C TYR A 178 -7.07 -3.49 8.91
N TRP A 179 -7.19 -2.54 9.84
CA TRP A 179 -8.22 -2.59 10.88
C TRP A 179 -9.27 -1.51 10.64
N LYS A 180 -10.52 -1.81 10.93
CA LYS A 180 -11.63 -0.87 10.84
C LYS A 180 -12.75 -1.23 11.79
N ASP A 181 -13.27 -0.24 12.54
CA ASP A 181 -14.40 -0.46 13.44
C ASP A 181 -15.76 -0.13 12.79
N ALA A 182 -16.84 -0.27 13.61
CA ALA A 182 -18.20 0.01 13.18
C ALA A 182 -18.48 1.52 12.95
N GLN A 183 -17.67 2.40 13.51
CA GLN A 183 -17.74 3.85 13.35
C GLN A 183 -16.85 4.35 12.21
N HIS A 184 -16.38 3.46 11.36
CA HIS A 184 -15.52 3.72 10.20
C HIS A 184 -14.14 4.29 10.53
N ARG A 185 -13.66 4.19 11.78
CA ARG A 185 -12.28 4.51 12.13
C ARG A 185 -11.38 3.40 11.62
N GLU A 186 -10.26 3.78 11.05
CA GLU A 186 -9.39 2.87 10.30
C GLU A 186 -7.94 3.00 10.77
N THR A 187 -7.23 1.87 10.81
CA THR A 187 -5.78 1.81 10.95
C THR A 187 -5.23 1.06 9.75
N ASP A 188 -4.21 1.65 9.11
CA ASP A 188 -3.77 1.25 7.77
C ASP A 188 -3.24 -0.17 7.72
N PHE A 189 -2.45 -0.58 8.73
CA PHE A 189 -1.93 -1.93 8.76
C PHE A 189 -2.00 -2.57 10.14
N VAL A 190 -2.37 -3.84 10.14
CA VAL A 190 -2.21 -4.78 11.24
C VAL A 190 -1.36 -5.92 10.73
N VAL A 191 -0.24 -6.16 11.38
CA VAL A 191 0.60 -7.32 11.11
C VAL A 191 0.28 -8.40 12.13
N LYS A 192 -0.05 -9.59 11.65
CA LYS A 192 -0.35 -10.77 12.45
C LYS A 192 0.74 -11.81 12.21
N GLN A 193 1.13 -12.51 13.26
CA GLN A 193 2.02 -13.68 13.18
C GLN A 193 1.42 -14.83 13.99
N GLY A 194 1.19 -15.95 13.33
CA GLY A 194 0.52 -17.08 13.94
C GLY A 194 -0.88 -16.72 14.48
N LYS A 195 -1.09 -16.79 15.78
CA LYS A 195 -2.38 -16.49 16.45
C LYS A 195 -2.48 -15.07 17.03
N SER A 196 -1.48 -14.22 16.86
CA SER A 196 -1.42 -12.92 17.53
C SER A 196 -1.20 -11.79 16.54
N ALA A 197 -1.89 -10.67 16.75
CA ALA A 197 -1.49 -9.40 16.16
C ALA A 197 -0.18 -8.95 16.84
N ILE A 198 0.80 -8.54 16.07
CA ILE A 198 2.12 -8.14 16.58
C ILE A 198 2.44 -6.67 16.33
N ALA A 199 1.73 -6.01 15.40
CA ALA A 199 1.88 -4.59 15.15
C ALA A 199 0.58 -3.97 14.63
N ALA A 200 0.35 -2.70 15.01
CA ALA A 200 -0.62 -1.80 14.40
C ALA A 200 0.13 -0.56 13.93
N ILE A 201 -0.06 -0.20 12.65
CA ILE A 201 0.72 0.83 11.97
C ILE A 201 -0.24 1.79 11.28
N GLN A 202 -0.07 3.09 11.54
CA GLN A 202 -0.76 4.17 10.85
C GLN A 202 0.21 4.97 10.02
N VAL A 203 -0.14 5.31 8.79
CA VAL A 203 0.67 6.19 7.93
C VAL A 203 0.00 7.56 7.89
N CYS A 204 0.63 8.53 8.52
CA CYS A 204 0.14 9.90 8.56
C CYS A 204 1.22 10.82 7.97
N TRP A 205 1.16 11.07 6.66
CA TRP A 205 2.18 11.81 5.94
C TRP A 205 2.45 13.18 6.55
N ASP A 206 1.39 13.93 6.86
CA ASP A 206 1.48 15.25 7.49
C ASP A 206 0.68 15.25 8.80
N ILE A 207 1.39 15.33 9.94
CA ILE A 207 0.81 15.37 11.29
C ILE A 207 0.78 16.79 11.88
N ARG A 208 1.08 17.83 11.10
CA ARG A 208 1.07 19.24 11.57
C ARG A 208 -0.35 19.75 11.82
N ASP A 209 -1.35 19.23 11.10
CA ASP A 209 -2.75 19.47 11.44
C ASP A 209 -3.16 18.65 12.66
N GLU A 210 -3.35 19.31 13.78
CA GLU A 210 -3.70 18.68 15.06
C GLU A 210 -5.02 17.88 14.99
N ARG A 211 -5.98 18.28 14.17
CA ARG A 211 -7.25 17.56 13.99
C ARG A 211 -7.01 16.23 13.28
N VAL A 212 -6.19 16.23 12.24
CA VAL A 212 -5.79 15.02 11.53
C VAL A 212 -5.03 14.12 12.49
N ARG A 213 -4.02 14.66 13.16
CA ARG A 213 -3.22 13.94 14.15
C ARG A 213 -4.08 13.24 15.20
N GLN A 214 -4.98 13.95 15.85
CA GLN A 214 -5.85 13.37 16.90
C GLN A 214 -6.77 12.28 16.36
N ARG A 215 -7.30 12.45 15.16
CA ARG A 215 -8.12 11.45 14.49
C ARG A 215 -7.33 10.15 14.27
N GLU A 216 -6.13 10.25 13.70
CA GLU A 216 -5.28 9.09 13.37
C GLU A 216 -4.81 8.39 14.64
N LEU A 217 -4.36 9.14 15.66
CA LEU A 217 -3.96 8.58 16.96
C LEU A 217 -5.11 7.88 17.67
N LYS A 218 -6.33 8.45 17.61
CA LYS A 218 -7.53 7.82 18.19
C LYS A 218 -7.81 6.49 17.52
N SER A 219 -7.75 6.42 16.19
CA SER A 219 -7.96 5.18 15.44
C SER A 219 -6.92 4.12 15.80
N LEU A 220 -5.66 4.49 15.85
CA LEU A 220 -4.56 3.58 16.22
C LEU A 220 -4.72 3.06 17.66
N ARG A 221 -5.05 3.92 18.64
CA ARG A 221 -5.28 3.50 20.04
C ARG A 221 -6.41 2.48 20.14
N LEU A 222 -7.51 2.69 19.43
CA LEU A 222 -8.64 1.76 19.41
C LEU A 222 -8.29 0.43 18.75
N ALA A 223 -7.52 0.45 17.67
CA ALA A 223 -6.99 -0.78 17.08
C ALA A 223 -6.08 -1.53 18.05
N MET A 224 -5.19 -0.81 18.75
CA MET A 224 -4.32 -1.40 19.79
C MET A 224 -5.12 -2.02 20.93
N ASP A 225 -6.23 -1.38 21.35
CA ASP A 225 -7.14 -1.91 22.36
C ASP A 225 -7.78 -3.23 21.92
N ASP A 226 -8.37 -3.23 20.72
CA ASP A 226 -9.06 -4.39 20.14
C ASP A 226 -8.12 -5.58 19.90
N LEU A 227 -6.85 -5.29 19.58
CA LEU A 227 -5.82 -6.28 19.27
C LEU A 227 -4.96 -6.69 20.48
N GLY A 228 -5.14 -6.06 21.64
CA GLY A 228 -4.34 -6.31 22.85
C GLY A 228 -2.87 -5.86 22.71
N LEU A 229 -2.58 -4.87 21.87
CA LEU A 229 -1.24 -4.35 21.64
C LEU A 229 -0.87 -3.27 22.65
N LYS A 230 0.36 -3.29 23.13
CA LYS A 230 0.94 -2.27 24.03
C LYS A 230 1.59 -1.13 23.26
N GLU A 231 2.06 -1.41 22.06
CA GLU A 231 2.77 -0.46 21.20
C GLU A 231 2.09 -0.33 19.85
N GLY A 232 2.05 0.91 19.33
CA GLY A 232 1.60 1.25 17.99
C GLY A 232 2.63 2.11 17.28
N LEU A 233 2.58 2.13 15.95
CA LEU A 233 3.52 2.86 15.12
C LEU A 233 2.78 3.88 14.25
N VAL A 234 3.26 5.12 14.25
CA VAL A 234 2.88 6.14 13.29
C VAL A 234 4.07 6.43 12.38
N ILE A 235 3.84 6.32 11.08
CA ILE A 235 4.85 6.62 10.06
C ILE A 235 4.50 7.98 9.44
N THR A 236 5.47 8.91 9.48
CA THR A 236 5.34 10.29 8.99
C THR A 236 6.29 10.55 7.83
N ASP A 237 6.25 11.74 7.24
CA ASP A 237 7.23 12.20 6.25
C ASP A 237 8.65 12.27 6.85
N ASP A 238 8.86 13.16 7.82
CA ASP A 238 10.18 13.42 8.45
C ASP A 238 10.11 13.61 9.98
N GLN A 239 8.91 13.56 10.57
CA GLN A 239 8.73 13.86 11.98
C GLN A 239 8.92 12.62 12.84
N GLU A 240 9.83 12.72 13.81
CA GLU A 240 10.09 11.71 14.83
C GLU A 240 9.79 12.32 16.20
N GLU A 241 8.86 11.74 16.94
CA GLU A 241 8.53 12.18 18.28
C GLU A 241 8.84 11.09 19.31
N LYS A 242 9.25 11.51 20.50
CA LYS A 242 9.39 10.59 21.62
C LYS A 242 8.01 10.11 22.07
N PRO A 243 7.86 8.83 22.41
CA PRO A 243 6.57 8.28 22.83
C PRO A 243 6.00 9.02 24.04
N ALA A 244 4.73 9.41 23.95
CA ALA A 244 3.99 9.87 25.12
C ALA A 244 3.53 8.67 25.93
N ASN A 245 3.95 8.58 27.20
CA ASN A 245 3.59 7.51 28.12
C ASN A 245 2.24 7.78 28.79
N GLU A 246 1.17 7.28 28.18
CA GLU A 246 -0.16 7.18 28.81
C GLU A 246 -0.66 5.72 28.77
N GLY A 247 0.09 4.80 29.37
CA GLY A 247 -0.28 3.39 29.47
C GLY A 247 -0.10 2.56 28.18
N LYS A 248 -0.11 3.18 26.99
CA LYS A 248 0.21 2.59 25.69
C LYS A 248 1.19 3.48 24.95
N THR A 249 2.23 2.89 24.38
CA THR A 249 3.29 3.61 23.70
C THR A 249 2.95 3.75 22.21
N ILE A 250 2.91 4.97 21.69
CA ILE A 250 2.87 5.22 20.25
C ILE A 250 4.21 5.80 19.83
N ARG A 251 4.90 5.10 18.95
CA ARG A 251 6.18 5.54 18.37
C ARG A 251 5.92 6.25 17.05
N PHE A 252 6.61 7.37 16.84
CA PHE A 252 6.62 8.08 15.57
C PHE A 252 7.97 7.88 14.91
N ILE A 253 7.96 7.47 13.66
CA ILE A 253 9.18 7.32 12.87
C ILE A 253 8.96 7.90 11.47
N SER A 254 10.01 8.38 10.85
CA SER A 254 9.96 8.82 9.46
C SER A 254 9.77 7.63 8.51
N LEU A 255 9.15 7.88 7.35
CA LEU A 255 9.01 6.88 6.28
C LEU A 255 10.40 6.31 5.90
N MET A 256 11.40 7.16 5.83
CA MET A 256 12.77 6.75 5.53
C MET A 256 13.29 5.74 6.56
N SER A 257 13.15 6.03 7.86
CA SER A 257 13.57 5.15 8.96
C SER A 257 12.86 3.80 8.87
N PHE A 258 11.55 3.81 8.55
CA PHE A 258 10.78 2.57 8.35
C PHE A 258 11.29 1.75 7.17
N LEU A 259 11.56 2.39 6.03
CA LEU A 259 12.02 1.72 4.80
C LEU A 259 13.43 1.15 4.95
N SER A 260 14.30 1.78 5.75
CA SER A 260 15.66 1.31 6.08
C SER A 260 15.71 0.21 7.15
N GLY A 261 14.57 -0.38 7.51
CA GLY A 261 14.55 -1.55 8.40
C GLY A 261 14.51 -1.26 9.90
N SER A 262 14.44 0.00 10.33
CA SER A 262 14.43 0.42 11.74
C SER A 262 13.12 0.06 12.48
N LEU A 263 12.78 -1.22 12.56
CA LEU A 263 11.76 -1.78 13.46
C LEU A 263 12.45 -2.64 14.53
N GLN A 264 13.38 -2.05 15.28
CA GLN A 264 13.85 -2.62 16.54
C GLN A 264 13.28 -1.86 17.71
#